data_3c079d145259f815f3a1692e0d9b1ade
#
_entry.id   3c079d145259f815f3a1692e0d9b1ade
#
_cell.length_a   1.000
_cell.length_b   1.000
_cell.length_c   1.000
_cell.angle_alpha   90.00
_cell.angle_beta   90.00
_cell.angle_gamma   90.00
#
_symmetry.space_group_name_H-M   'P 1'
#
loop_
_entity.id
_entity.type
_entity.pdbx_description
1 polymer ?
#
loop_
_entity_poly.entity_id
_entity_poly.type
_entity_poly.pdbx_seq_one_letter_code
_entity_poly.pdbx_strand_id
1 'polypeptide(L)'
;GQGNHWIMAEVTIVYWRDIPAQVIVGKGRRAAKVQLSERFEQAIDRCAMKVGARDTDSYLAEWRKAPSGEVEGEPDAIAAAEAARLEAEFDTAALKRLIDAEGWAKA
;
A
#
# COMPACT_ATOMS: atom_id res chain seq x y z
N GLY A 1 5.65 32.53 8.64
CA GLY A 1 5.69 32.28 8.71
C GLY A 1 5.95 32.16 8.78
N GLN A 2 5.96 32.47 8.73
CA GLN A 2 6.21 32.11 8.76
C GLN A 2 6.29 31.30 8.50
N GLY A 3 6.43 31.46 8.29
CA GLY A 3 6.44 30.37 7.45
C GLY A 3 6.32 29.07 7.96
N ASN A 4 5.84 28.88 8.94
CA ASN A 4 5.73 27.68 9.44
C ASN A 4 4.53 27.02 9.15
N HIS A 5 4.34 26.70 7.91
CA HIS A 5 3.21 25.97 7.59
C HIS A 5 3.53 24.54 7.81
N TRP A 6 2.99 24.03 8.86
CA TRP A 6 3.05 22.63 9.07
C TRP A 6 2.05 22.03 8.16
N ILE A 7 2.51 21.35 7.14
CA ILE A 7 1.65 20.69 6.20
C ILE A 7 1.34 19.33 6.74
N MET A 8 0.07 19.10 7.00
CA MET A 8 -0.39 17.77 7.40
C MET A 8 -0.81 17.05 6.14
N ALA A 9 -0.13 16.00 5.81
CA ALA A 9 -0.40 15.23 4.61
C ALA A 9 -1.08 13.93 4.97
N GLU A 10 -2.14 13.63 4.25
CA GLU A 10 -2.89 12.41 4.46
C GLU A 10 -2.14 11.24 3.81
N VAL A 11 -1.96 10.17 4.57
CA VAL A 11 -1.28 8.97 4.07
C VAL A 11 -2.32 7.92 3.78
N THR A 12 -2.27 7.36 2.58
CA THR A 12 -3.18 6.32 2.15
C THR A 12 -2.36 5.16 1.60
N ILE A 13 -2.70 3.95 2.01
CA ILE A 13 -2.06 2.76 1.48
C ILE A 13 -3.05 2.06 0.57
N VAL A 14 -2.61 1.67 -0.60
CA VAL A 14 -3.44 0.91 -1.53
C VAL A 14 -3.12 -0.55 -1.34
N TYR A 15 -4.15 -1.35 -1.10
CA TYR A 15 -4.01 -2.79 -0.83
C TYR A 15 -4.82 -3.61 -1.82
N TRP A 16 -4.36 -4.81 -2.07
CA TRP A 16 -5.17 -5.84 -2.68
C TRP A 16 -5.42 -6.86 -1.58
N ARG A 17 -6.65 -6.93 -1.10
CA ARG A 17 -6.97 -7.58 0.17
C ARG A 17 -6.10 -6.94 1.25
N ASP A 18 -5.19 -7.68 1.88
CA ASP A 18 -4.29 -7.08 2.88
C ASP A 18 -2.83 -7.03 2.42
N ILE A 19 -2.59 -7.17 1.12
CA ILE A 19 -1.25 -7.05 0.56
C ILE A 19 -1.07 -5.62 0.07
N PRO A 20 -0.12 -4.87 0.63
CA PRO A 20 0.07 -3.48 0.19
C PRO A 20 0.72 -3.40 -1.18
N ALA A 21 0.41 -2.35 -1.92
CA ALA A 21 0.93 -2.16 -3.27
C ALA A 21 1.52 -0.79 -3.48
N GLN A 22 0.96 0.24 -2.85
CA GLN A 22 1.35 1.60 -3.15
C GLN A 22 1.07 2.50 -1.97
N VAL A 23 1.91 3.53 -1.81
CA VAL A 23 1.71 4.57 -0.80
C VAL A 23 1.35 5.85 -1.53
N ILE A 24 0.32 6.54 -1.06
CA ILE A 24 -0.09 7.83 -1.60
C ILE A 24 -0.09 8.82 -0.45
N VAL A 25 0.60 9.94 -0.60
CA VAL A 25 0.65 10.97 0.42
C VAL A 25 0.17 12.28 -0.18
N GLY A 26 -0.89 12.83 0.38
CA GLY A 26 -1.51 14.02 -0.14
C GLY A 26 -2.72 13.70 -0.97
N LYS A 27 -3.21 14.69 -1.71
CA LYS A 27 -4.41 14.53 -2.52
C LYS A 27 -4.21 15.08 -3.93
N GLY A 28 -4.98 14.54 -4.85
CA GLY A 28 -5.04 15.05 -6.21
C GLY A 28 -3.75 14.84 -6.96
N ARG A 29 -3.52 15.73 -7.92
CA ARG A 29 -2.38 15.57 -8.80
C ARG A 29 -1.04 15.82 -8.14
N ARG A 30 -1.06 16.50 -7.02
CA ARG A 30 0.18 16.79 -6.30
C ARG A 30 0.54 15.74 -5.29
N ALA A 31 -0.26 14.70 -5.18
CA ALA A 31 0.02 13.64 -4.24
C ALA A 31 1.34 12.95 -4.60
N ALA A 32 2.12 12.63 -3.59
CA ALA A 32 3.31 11.83 -3.78
C ALA A 32 2.89 10.37 -3.78
N LYS A 33 3.36 9.62 -4.76
CA LYS A 33 3.00 8.21 -4.90
C LYS A 33 4.26 7.37 -5.02
N VAL A 34 4.32 6.32 -4.22
CA VAL A 34 5.45 5.40 -4.28
C VAL A 34 4.91 3.99 -4.45
N GLN A 35 5.29 3.37 -5.55
CA GLN A 35 4.93 1.99 -5.81
C GLN A 35 5.87 1.10 -5.00
N LEU A 36 5.36 0.10 -4.33
CA LEU A 36 6.20 -0.83 -3.61
C LEU A 36 6.92 -1.74 -4.60
N SER A 37 7.93 -2.46 -4.12
CA SER A 37 8.79 -3.24 -4.99
C SER A 37 8.01 -4.37 -5.67
N GLU A 38 8.63 -4.94 -6.69
CA GLU A 38 8.00 -5.93 -7.53
C GLU A 38 7.51 -7.16 -6.78
N ARG A 39 8.16 -7.50 -5.68
CA ARG A 39 7.73 -8.69 -4.94
C ARG A 39 6.31 -8.54 -4.38
N PHE A 40 5.86 -7.29 -4.14
CA PHE A 40 4.48 -7.06 -3.69
C PHE A 40 3.50 -7.33 -4.82
N GLU A 41 3.82 -6.85 -6.00
CA GLU A 41 2.99 -7.10 -7.17
C GLU A 41 2.90 -8.59 -7.48
N GLN A 42 4.04 -9.27 -7.37
CA GLN A 42 4.07 -10.70 -7.59
C GLN A 42 3.25 -11.45 -6.55
N ALA A 43 3.29 -10.98 -5.30
CA ALA A 43 2.49 -11.60 -4.24
C ALA A 43 1.01 -11.45 -4.52
N ILE A 44 0.60 -10.26 -4.97
CA ILE A 44 -0.80 -10.02 -5.31
C ILE A 44 -1.23 -10.94 -6.45
N ASP A 45 -0.40 -11.06 -7.49
CA ASP A 45 -0.71 -11.93 -8.62
C ASP A 45 -0.85 -13.38 -8.19
N ARG A 46 0.07 -13.86 -7.36
CA ARG A 46 0.01 -15.23 -6.86
C ARG A 46 -1.23 -15.46 -6.03
N CYS A 47 -1.57 -14.49 -5.18
CA CYS A 47 -2.73 -14.61 -4.34
C CYS A 47 -4.01 -14.64 -5.16
N ALA A 48 -4.09 -13.78 -6.16
CA ALA A 48 -5.25 -13.72 -7.04
C ALA A 48 -5.43 -15.06 -7.76
N MET A 49 -4.34 -15.67 -8.21
CA MET A 49 -4.42 -16.96 -8.85
C MET A 49 -4.86 -18.06 -7.88
N LYS A 50 -4.32 -18.00 -6.66
CA LYS A 50 -4.64 -19.02 -5.66
C LYS A 50 -6.13 -19.02 -5.31
N VAL A 51 -6.72 -17.83 -5.19
CA VAL A 51 -8.12 -17.73 -4.78
C VAL A 51 -9.10 -17.73 -5.96
N GLY A 52 -8.58 -17.83 -7.17
CA GLY A 52 -9.44 -17.88 -8.35
C GLY A 52 -9.97 -16.54 -8.80
N ALA A 53 -9.41 -15.44 -8.34
CA ALA A 53 -9.83 -14.11 -8.75
C ALA A 53 -9.17 -13.77 -10.08
N ARG A 54 -9.55 -14.48 -11.12
CA ARG A 54 -8.87 -14.39 -12.40
C ARG A 54 -9.56 -13.53 -13.42
N ASP A 55 -10.84 -13.29 -13.26
CA ASP A 55 -11.52 -12.40 -14.17
C ASP A 55 -11.37 -10.97 -13.65
N THR A 56 -11.60 -10.02 -14.55
CA THR A 56 -11.39 -8.62 -14.26
C THR A 56 -12.18 -8.13 -13.05
N ASP A 57 -13.44 -8.52 -12.98
CA ASP A 57 -14.31 -8.03 -11.91
C ASP A 57 -13.87 -8.55 -10.54
N SER A 58 -13.57 -9.83 -10.44
CA SER A 58 -13.13 -10.42 -9.17
C SER A 58 -11.83 -9.80 -8.70
N TYR A 59 -10.91 -9.62 -9.63
CA TYR A 59 -9.60 -9.07 -9.31
C TYR A 59 -9.74 -7.62 -8.84
N LEU A 60 -10.49 -6.82 -9.59
CA LEU A 60 -10.62 -5.40 -9.28
C LEU A 60 -11.39 -5.14 -8.00
N ALA A 61 -12.29 -6.04 -7.65
CA ALA A 61 -13.11 -5.86 -6.46
C ALA A 61 -12.31 -5.88 -5.17
N GLU A 62 -11.11 -6.45 -5.19
CA GLU A 62 -10.31 -6.59 -3.97
C GLU A 62 -9.36 -5.43 -3.73
N TRP A 63 -9.26 -4.48 -4.68
CA TRP A 63 -8.44 -3.31 -4.46
C TRP A 63 -9.15 -2.35 -3.51
N ARG A 64 -8.41 -1.79 -2.56
CA ARG A 64 -8.99 -0.82 -1.65
C ARG A 64 -7.95 0.20 -1.23
N LYS A 65 -8.42 1.36 -0.84
CA LYS A 65 -7.57 2.41 -0.29
C LYS A 65 -7.87 2.52 1.18
N ALA A 66 -6.83 2.50 1.98
CA ALA A 66 -6.97 2.57 3.43
C ALA A 66 -6.25 3.79 3.97
N PRO A 67 -6.99 4.78 4.48
CA PRO A 67 -6.34 5.92 5.12
C PRO A 67 -5.58 5.46 6.34
N SER A 68 -4.36 5.97 6.47
CA SER A 68 -3.49 5.58 7.56
C SER A 68 -3.29 6.71 8.58
N GLY A 69 -3.80 7.90 8.26
CA GLY A 69 -3.67 9.03 9.15
C GLY A 69 -2.96 10.18 8.47
N GLU A 70 -2.74 11.25 9.23
CA GLU A 70 -2.05 12.42 8.71
C GLU A 70 -0.70 12.54 9.36
N VAL A 71 0.29 12.93 8.57
CA VAL A 71 1.65 13.07 9.04
C VAL A 71 2.17 14.43 8.61
N GLU A 72 2.88 15.10 9.50
CA GLU A 72 3.42 16.39 9.22
C GLU A 72 4.71 16.25 8.43
N GLY A 73 4.87 17.05 7.38
CA GLY A 73 6.12 17.08 6.63
C GLY A 73 5.93 17.10 5.14
N GLU A 74 7.03 16.91 4.42
CA GLU A 74 7.03 16.89 2.97
C GLU A 74 6.45 15.60 2.44
N PRO A 75 5.47 15.69 1.53
CA PRO A 75 4.81 14.47 1.04
C PRO A 75 5.76 13.44 0.44
N ASP A 76 6.76 13.87 -0.34
CA ASP A 76 7.69 12.92 -0.93
C ASP A 76 8.49 12.18 0.12
N ALA A 77 8.94 12.89 1.15
CA ALA A 77 9.72 12.28 2.21
C ALA A 77 8.87 11.31 3.03
N ILE A 78 7.62 11.71 3.30
CA ILE A 78 6.70 10.86 4.05
C ILE A 78 6.40 9.58 3.25
N ALA A 79 6.16 9.74 1.95
CA ALA A 79 5.85 8.58 1.11
C ALA A 79 7.03 7.61 1.05
N ALA A 80 8.25 8.14 0.93
CA ALA A 80 9.44 7.30 0.88
C ALA A 80 9.64 6.55 2.20
N ALA A 81 9.43 7.24 3.32
CA ALA A 81 9.60 6.62 4.63
C ALA A 81 8.56 5.54 4.87
N GLU A 82 7.32 5.81 4.49
CA GLU A 82 6.25 4.84 4.67
C GLU A 82 6.46 3.62 3.78
N ALA A 83 6.90 3.84 2.54
CA ALA A 83 7.19 2.73 1.64
C ALA A 83 8.33 1.87 2.21
N ALA A 84 9.36 2.51 2.75
CA ALA A 84 10.48 1.78 3.36
C ALA A 84 10.01 0.94 4.55
N ARG A 85 9.11 1.50 5.35
CA ARG A 85 8.56 0.78 6.48
C ARG A 85 7.80 -0.45 6.03
N LEU A 86 6.97 -0.31 4.99
CA LEU A 86 6.20 -1.43 4.47
C LEU A 86 7.12 -2.49 3.83
N GLU A 87 8.17 -2.04 3.14
CA GLU A 87 9.13 -2.99 2.55
C GLU A 87 9.80 -3.84 3.63
N ALA A 88 10.12 -3.22 4.75
CA ALA A 88 10.76 -3.94 5.85
C ALA A 88 9.78 -4.84 6.60
N GLU A 89 8.57 -4.37 6.79
CA GLU A 89 7.57 -5.12 7.53
C GLU A 89 7.06 -6.33 6.74
N PHE A 90 6.87 -6.15 5.45
CA PHE A 90 6.34 -7.21 4.59
C PHE A 90 7.45 -7.85 3.78
N ASP A 91 8.32 -8.56 4.49
CA ASP A 91 9.40 -9.28 3.81
C ASP A 91 8.81 -10.50 3.08
N THR A 92 9.66 -11.26 2.42
CA THR A 92 9.22 -12.40 1.63
C THR A 92 8.41 -13.40 2.46
N ALA A 93 8.84 -13.64 3.70
CA ALA A 93 8.13 -14.57 4.56
C ALA A 93 6.74 -14.05 4.94
N ALA A 94 6.65 -12.74 5.23
CA ALA A 94 5.37 -12.15 5.58
C ALA A 94 4.41 -12.18 4.40
N LEU A 95 4.92 -11.91 3.19
CA LEU A 95 4.08 -11.97 2.00
C LEU A 95 3.61 -13.39 1.73
N LYS A 96 4.48 -14.36 1.97
CA LYS A 96 4.07 -15.75 1.79
C LYS A 96 2.96 -16.14 2.77
N ARG A 97 3.05 -15.67 4.00
CA ARG A 97 1.99 -15.93 4.98
C ARG A 97 0.66 -15.32 4.54
N LEU A 98 0.72 -14.13 3.94
CA LEU A 98 -0.50 -13.51 3.43
C LEU A 98 -1.09 -14.31 2.28
N ILE A 99 -0.24 -14.77 1.36
CA ILE A 99 -0.72 -15.58 0.24
C ILE A 99 -1.35 -16.86 0.78
N ASP A 100 -0.71 -17.51 1.75
CA ASP A 100 -1.24 -18.75 2.31
C ASP A 100 -2.58 -18.53 2.99
N ALA A 101 -2.80 -17.33 3.52
CA ALA A 101 -4.07 -16.95 4.15
C ALA A 101 -5.00 -16.25 3.17
N GLU A 102 -4.77 -16.44 1.87
CA GLU A 102 -5.62 -15.91 0.80
C GLU A 102 -5.68 -14.39 0.79
N GLY A 103 -4.62 -13.76 1.20
CA GLY A 103 -4.50 -12.31 1.17
C GLY A 103 -4.98 -11.60 2.41
N TRP A 104 -5.42 -12.34 3.43
CA TRP A 104 -5.97 -11.73 4.64
C TRP A 104 -5.00 -11.80 5.79
N ALA A 105 -4.78 -10.65 6.43
CA ALA A 105 -3.83 -10.55 7.53
C ALA A 105 -4.33 -11.23 8.79
N LYS A 106 -5.65 -11.35 8.91
CA LYS A 106 -6.20 -11.96 10.06
C LYS A 106 -6.93 -13.17 9.72
N ALA A 107 -6.70 -14.19 10.44
CA ALA A 107 -7.43 -15.41 10.27
C ALA A 107 -8.74 -15.32 11.02
#